data_1309dc6eb20f32dbeb064ca72724f8c9
#
_entry.id   1309dc6eb20f32dbeb064ca72724f8c9
#
_cell.length_a   1.000
_cell.length_b   1.000
_cell.length_c   1.000
_cell.angle_alpha   90.00
_cell.angle_beta   90.00
_cell.angle_gamma   90.00
#
_symmetry.space_group_name_H-M   'P 1'
#
loop_
_entity.id
_entity.type
_entity.pdbx_description
1 polymer ?
#
loop_
_entity_poly.entity_id
_entity_poly.type
_entity_poly.pdbx_seq_one_letter_code
_entity_poly.pdbx_strand_id
1 'polypeptide(L)'
;MLKLNFEKSIFIPTGWPGLDAELNGGLLSKTVTAVLAKPGMGTSAFAMNICLNAAAQGHRCLLFTHDGVDLCFAKMLASESLASIHTALRLHSNADVVSDEILTALEDLSKLDIKLRDIPSTVVELENVISEFAYVDNSGRGKSTVIVVDGLDDFDCSPASLCNCLKKCADSCNAAVVLTAHGWHDSADVKNVMERCDAVLSVAQDEDEAATELSIHKCRYSGPFYYGGHTVRLVFLPRNAKFFELDMSDEHEVS
;
A
#
# COMPACT_ATOMS: atom_id res chain seq x y z
N MET A 1 36.60 -18.50 -0.95
CA MET A 1 35.22 -18.97 -0.79
C MET A 1 34.40 -17.76 -0.35
N LEU A 2 33.64 -17.12 -1.26
CA LEU A 2 32.78 -16.00 -0.93
C LEU A 2 31.66 -16.50 0.00
N LYS A 3 31.66 -16.07 1.26
CA LYS A 3 30.50 -16.23 2.13
C LYS A 3 29.49 -15.14 1.70
N LEU A 4 28.62 -15.49 0.77
CA LEU A 4 27.44 -14.68 0.47
C LEU A 4 26.48 -14.83 1.66
N ASN A 5 26.47 -13.86 2.55
CA ASN A 5 25.39 -13.71 3.53
C ASN A 5 24.17 -13.19 2.75
N PHE A 6 23.35 -14.10 2.24
CA PHE A 6 22.01 -13.77 1.81
C PHE A 6 21.19 -13.50 3.06
N GLU A 7 21.05 -12.25 3.45
CA GLU A 7 19.93 -11.89 4.29
C GLU A 7 18.66 -12.28 3.50
N LYS A 8 17.87 -13.17 4.09
CA LYS A 8 16.71 -13.77 3.45
C LYS A 8 15.74 -12.65 3.04
N SER A 9 15.58 -12.42 1.75
CA SER A 9 14.53 -11.54 1.25
C SER A 9 13.17 -12.10 1.69
N ILE A 10 12.31 -11.23 2.20
CA ILE A 10 11.01 -11.60 2.73
C ILE A 10 9.95 -11.06 1.79
N PHE A 11 9.06 -11.92 1.32
CA PHE A 11 7.85 -11.54 0.61
C PHE A 11 6.74 -11.29 1.63
N ILE A 12 6.02 -10.20 1.44
CA ILE A 12 4.93 -9.75 2.29
C ILE A 12 3.68 -9.77 1.42
N PRO A 13 2.74 -10.68 1.68
CA PRO A 13 1.51 -10.75 0.90
C PRO A 13 0.72 -9.45 0.98
N THR A 14 0.18 -9.02 -0.17
CA THR A 14 -0.64 -7.80 -0.26
C THR A 14 -2.06 -8.02 0.28
N GLY A 15 -2.45 -9.28 0.42
CA GLY A 15 -3.79 -9.69 0.84
C GLY A 15 -4.73 -9.98 -0.33
N TRP A 16 -4.26 -9.86 -1.56
CA TRP A 16 -4.97 -10.28 -2.77
C TRP A 16 -4.18 -11.39 -3.45
N PRO A 17 -4.66 -12.65 -3.42
CA PRO A 17 -3.94 -13.81 -3.94
C PRO A 17 -3.50 -13.69 -5.39
N GLY A 18 -4.31 -13.11 -6.27
CA GLY A 18 -3.95 -12.88 -7.66
C GLY A 18 -2.82 -11.87 -7.81
N LEU A 19 -2.86 -10.76 -7.05
CA LEU A 19 -1.76 -9.80 -7.05
C LEU A 19 -0.49 -10.41 -6.45
N ASP A 20 -0.62 -11.20 -5.40
CA ASP A 20 0.52 -11.87 -4.77
C ASP A 20 1.16 -12.89 -5.72
N ALA A 21 0.35 -13.62 -6.50
CA ALA A 21 0.86 -14.54 -7.52
C ALA A 21 1.65 -13.78 -8.60
N GLU A 22 1.13 -12.66 -9.07
CA GLU A 22 1.79 -11.81 -10.07
C GLU A 22 3.08 -11.16 -9.54
N LEU A 23 3.12 -10.82 -8.27
CA LEU A 23 4.32 -10.30 -7.59
C LEU A 23 5.25 -11.40 -7.02
N ASN A 24 5.03 -12.66 -7.42
CA ASN A 24 5.84 -13.80 -6.98
C ASN A 24 5.89 -13.99 -5.45
N GLY A 25 4.78 -13.69 -4.78
CA GLY A 25 4.59 -13.83 -3.32
C GLY A 25 4.27 -12.52 -2.59
N GLY A 26 4.04 -11.43 -3.31
CA GLY A 26 3.68 -10.13 -2.75
C GLY A 26 4.79 -9.09 -2.80
N LEU A 27 4.80 -8.14 -1.88
CA LEU A 27 5.82 -7.10 -1.78
C LEU A 27 7.14 -7.70 -1.30
N LEU A 28 8.23 -7.37 -1.97
CA LEU A 28 9.55 -7.83 -1.56
C LEU A 28 10.18 -6.81 -0.60
N SER A 29 10.75 -7.28 0.51
CA SER A 29 11.57 -6.42 1.40
C SER A 29 12.77 -5.83 0.64
N LYS A 30 13.23 -4.65 1.08
CA LYS A 30 14.30 -3.87 0.43
C LYS A 30 13.95 -3.36 -0.96
N THR A 31 12.66 -3.27 -1.31
CA THR A 31 12.20 -2.75 -2.60
C THR A 31 11.20 -1.61 -2.45
N VAL A 32 11.05 -0.85 -3.53
CA VAL A 32 10.04 0.21 -3.66
C VAL A 32 9.06 -0.19 -4.75
N THR A 33 7.79 -0.29 -4.38
CA THR A 33 6.67 -0.50 -5.30
C THR A 33 5.92 0.81 -5.46
N ALA A 34 5.82 1.30 -6.69
CA ALA A 34 4.99 2.46 -7.00
C ALA A 34 3.59 2.03 -7.43
N VAL A 35 2.58 2.76 -6.97
CA VAL A 35 1.18 2.59 -7.36
C VAL A 35 0.72 3.89 -8.03
N LEU A 36 0.43 3.82 -9.32
CA LEU A 36 0.07 4.95 -10.16
C LEU A 36 -1.42 4.93 -10.45
N ALA A 37 -2.07 6.08 -10.44
CA ALA A 37 -3.45 6.20 -10.92
C ALA A 37 -3.79 7.63 -11.32
N LYS A 38 -4.89 7.79 -12.03
CA LYS A 38 -5.55 9.11 -12.16
C LYS A 38 -6.16 9.50 -10.80
N PRO A 39 -6.28 10.80 -10.50
CA PRO A 39 -6.96 11.25 -9.30
C PRO A 39 -8.37 10.64 -9.18
N GLY A 40 -8.73 10.21 -7.96
CA GLY A 40 -10.08 9.66 -7.69
C GLY A 40 -10.21 8.14 -7.91
N MET A 41 -9.17 7.44 -8.40
CA MET A 41 -9.24 5.99 -8.65
C MET A 41 -9.00 5.13 -7.39
N GLY A 42 -8.91 5.71 -6.21
CA GLY A 42 -8.78 4.97 -4.96
C GLY A 42 -7.36 4.55 -4.59
N THR A 43 -6.32 5.19 -5.16
CA THR A 43 -4.91 4.86 -4.92
C THR A 43 -4.56 4.86 -3.44
N SER A 44 -4.99 5.90 -2.70
CA SER A 44 -4.78 6.01 -1.25
C SER A 44 -5.46 4.88 -0.48
N ALA A 45 -6.71 4.54 -0.86
CA ALA A 45 -7.43 3.41 -0.27
C ALA A 45 -6.73 2.07 -0.58
N PHE A 46 -6.22 1.90 -1.80
CA PHE A 46 -5.47 0.71 -2.19
C PHE A 46 -4.20 0.53 -1.34
N ALA A 47 -3.38 1.59 -1.23
CA ALA A 47 -2.17 1.56 -0.42
C ALA A 47 -2.46 1.36 1.08
N MET A 48 -3.52 1.98 1.60
CA MET A 48 -4.01 1.78 2.96
C MET A 48 -4.46 0.32 3.18
N ASN A 49 -5.17 -0.31 2.23
CA ASN A 49 -5.58 -1.70 2.33
C ASN A 49 -4.37 -2.65 2.34
N ILE A 50 -3.32 -2.38 1.54
CA ILE A 50 -2.04 -3.12 1.63
C ILE A 50 -1.47 -3.03 3.07
N CYS A 51 -1.49 -1.83 3.66
CA CYS A 51 -1.02 -1.61 5.03
C CYS A 51 -1.82 -2.43 6.04
N LEU A 52 -3.17 -2.41 5.95
CA LEU A 52 -4.06 -3.20 6.81
C LEU A 52 -3.81 -4.70 6.67
N ASN A 53 -3.76 -5.20 5.43
CA ASN A 53 -3.55 -6.61 5.14
C ASN A 53 -2.19 -7.11 5.65
N ALA A 54 -1.13 -6.32 5.47
CA ALA A 54 0.20 -6.65 5.99
C ALA A 54 0.23 -6.66 7.53
N ALA A 55 -0.41 -5.68 8.17
CA ALA A 55 -0.48 -5.60 9.62
C ALA A 55 -1.31 -6.77 10.22
N ALA A 56 -2.41 -7.16 9.58
CA ALA A 56 -3.20 -8.33 9.97
C ALA A 56 -2.40 -9.64 9.92
N GLN A 57 -1.37 -9.71 9.04
CA GLN A 57 -0.42 -10.82 8.98
C GLN A 57 0.73 -10.70 9.99
N GLY A 58 0.68 -9.69 10.85
CA GLY A 58 1.65 -9.47 11.93
C GLY A 58 2.88 -8.67 11.53
N HIS A 59 2.92 -8.06 10.34
CA HIS A 59 3.98 -7.13 9.95
C HIS A 59 3.80 -5.78 10.64
N ARG A 60 4.91 -5.04 10.81
CA ARG A 60 4.87 -3.66 11.30
C ARG A 60 4.65 -2.71 10.14
N CYS A 61 3.74 -1.74 10.32
CA CYS A 61 3.39 -0.83 9.26
C CYS A 61 3.53 0.63 9.69
N LEU A 62 4.13 1.44 8.82
CA LEU A 62 4.19 2.88 8.93
C LEU A 62 3.51 3.48 7.71
N LEU A 63 2.43 4.21 7.92
CA LEU A 63 1.66 4.84 6.85
C LEU A 63 1.72 6.37 6.99
N PHE A 64 2.29 7.02 5.99
CA PHE A 64 2.20 8.46 5.78
C PHE A 64 1.04 8.76 4.85
N THR A 65 0.16 9.66 5.25
CA THR A 65 -1.05 10.01 4.52
C THR A 65 -1.17 11.52 4.28
N HIS A 66 -1.63 11.90 3.10
CA HIS A 66 -1.95 13.30 2.79
C HIS A 66 -3.36 13.70 3.25
N ASP A 67 -4.22 12.73 3.50
CA ASP A 67 -5.60 12.98 3.95
C ASP A 67 -5.70 13.51 5.38
N GLY A 68 -4.60 13.44 6.15
CA GLY A 68 -4.61 13.63 7.59
C GLY A 68 -4.95 12.34 8.35
N VAL A 69 -4.33 12.18 9.53
CA VAL A 69 -4.41 10.96 10.34
C VAL A 69 -5.85 10.57 10.68
N ASP A 70 -6.71 11.55 11.03
CA ASP A 70 -8.09 11.29 11.45
C ASP A 70 -8.95 10.72 10.30
N LEU A 71 -8.84 11.29 9.09
CA LEU A 71 -9.56 10.80 7.92
C LEU A 71 -9.03 9.44 7.46
N CYS A 72 -7.71 9.26 7.50
CA CYS A 72 -7.11 7.96 7.19
C CYS A 72 -7.59 6.88 8.16
N PHE A 73 -7.61 7.16 9.47
CA PHE A 73 -8.14 6.23 10.46
C PHE A 73 -9.62 5.92 10.24
N ALA A 74 -10.45 6.92 9.91
CA ALA A 74 -11.86 6.70 9.58
C ALA A 74 -12.03 5.83 8.33
N LYS A 75 -11.16 5.98 7.32
CA LYS A 75 -11.13 5.08 6.15
C LYS A 75 -10.74 3.65 6.53
N MET A 76 -9.75 3.47 7.40
CA MET A 76 -9.38 2.14 7.92
C MET A 76 -10.53 1.47 8.65
N LEU A 77 -11.19 2.22 9.53
CA LEU A 77 -12.35 1.72 10.28
C LEU A 77 -13.52 1.37 9.36
N ALA A 78 -13.79 2.21 8.36
CA ALA A 78 -14.81 1.94 7.35
C ALA A 78 -14.50 0.71 6.52
N SER A 79 -13.22 0.49 6.20
CA SER A 79 -12.75 -0.68 5.47
C SER A 79 -12.96 -1.98 6.26
N GLU A 80 -12.68 -1.98 7.56
CA GLU A 80 -12.78 -3.19 8.38
C GLU A 80 -14.22 -3.49 8.83
N SER A 81 -15.00 -2.46 9.16
CA SER A 81 -16.41 -2.62 9.61
C SER A 81 -17.41 -2.71 8.45
N LEU A 82 -16.99 -2.41 7.22
CA LEU A 82 -17.88 -2.17 6.07
C LEU A 82 -18.91 -1.05 6.28
N ALA A 83 -18.74 -0.24 7.31
CA ALA A 83 -19.50 0.99 7.50
C ALA A 83 -19.09 2.05 6.48
N SER A 84 -19.87 3.12 6.31
CA SER A 84 -19.43 4.22 5.46
C SER A 84 -18.36 5.07 6.15
N ILE A 85 -17.44 5.65 5.37
CA ILE A 85 -16.44 6.63 5.88
C ILE A 85 -17.14 7.75 6.66
N HIS A 86 -18.30 8.21 6.16
CA HIS A 86 -19.09 9.24 6.82
C HIS A 86 -19.59 8.77 8.22
N THR A 87 -19.97 7.50 8.37
CA THR A 87 -20.35 6.93 9.66
C THR A 87 -19.14 6.89 10.59
N ALA A 88 -18.00 6.39 10.11
CA ALA A 88 -16.76 6.32 10.88
C ALA A 88 -16.28 7.69 11.38
N LEU A 89 -16.37 8.74 10.55
CA LEU A 89 -16.02 10.11 10.95
C LEU A 89 -16.91 10.69 12.04
N ARG A 90 -18.16 10.28 12.09
CA ARG A 90 -19.14 10.77 13.09
C ARG A 90 -19.01 10.15 14.47
N LEU A 91 -18.23 9.11 14.63
CA LEU A 91 -18.04 8.47 15.94
C LEU A 91 -17.48 9.42 17.00
N HIS A 92 -16.70 10.43 16.60
CA HIS A 92 -16.21 11.48 17.50
C HIS A 92 -17.32 12.44 17.98
N SER A 93 -18.42 12.56 17.22
CA SER A 93 -19.48 13.56 17.49
C SER A 93 -20.70 12.98 18.17
N ASN A 94 -21.00 11.69 18.02
CA ASN A 94 -22.20 11.02 18.53
C ASN A 94 -21.89 9.57 18.90
N ALA A 95 -21.59 9.32 20.17
CA ALA A 95 -21.34 7.98 20.69
C ALA A 95 -22.61 7.11 20.81
N ASP A 96 -23.78 7.65 20.51
CA ASP A 96 -25.06 7.00 20.87
C ASP A 96 -25.53 5.89 19.92
N VAL A 97 -24.88 5.70 18.76
CA VAL A 97 -25.22 4.61 17.81
C VAL A 97 -23.94 4.05 17.19
N VAL A 98 -23.15 3.35 17.96
CA VAL A 98 -22.03 2.57 17.46
C VAL A 98 -22.51 1.16 17.23
N SER A 99 -22.48 0.65 16.00
CA SER A 99 -22.85 -0.74 15.72
C SER A 99 -21.79 -1.72 16.21
N ASP A 100 -22.20 -2.96 16.46
CA ASP A 100 -21.29 -4.01 16.93
C ASP A 100 -20.16 -4.28 15.94
N GLU A 101 -20.40 -4.12 14.63
CA GLU A 101 -19.38 -4.25 13.58
C GLU A 101 -18.30 -3.18 13.71
N ILE A 102 -18.67 -1.95 14.03
CA ILE A 102 -17.71 -0.86 14.26
C ILE A 102 -16.89 -1.11 15.53
N LEU A 103 -17.53 -1.57 16.61
CA LEU A 103 -16.82 -1.91 17.85
C LEU A 103 -15.81 -3.04 17.62
N THR A 104 -16.22 -4.08 16.92
CA THR A 104 -15.33 -5.19 16.56
C THR A 104 -14.16 -4.72 15.72
N ALA A 105 -14.42 -3.90 14.70
CA ALA A 105 -13.35 -3.35 13.85
C ALA A 105 -12.38 -2.45 14.63
N LEU A 106 -12.87 -1.63 15.58
CA LEU A 106 -12.02 -0.83 16.47
C LEU A 106 -11.13 -1.72 17.34
N GLU A 107 -11.69 -2.78 17.91
CA GLU A 107 -10.93 -3.74 18.69
C GLU A 107 -9.87 -4.44 17.86
N ASP A 108 -10.19 -4.87 16.65
CA ASP A 108 -9.24 -5.54 15.75
C ASP A 108 -8.15 -4.59 15.27
N LEU A 109 -8.49 -3.37 14.87
CA LEU A 109 -7.50 -2.35 14.50
C LEU A 109 -6.54 -2.03 15.66
N SER A 110 -7.02 -2.03 16.90
CA SER A 110 -6.19 -1.77 18.09
C SER A 110 -5.09 -2.81 18.33
N LYS A 111 -5.23 -4.01 17.78
CA LYS A 111 -4.27 -5.11 17.86
C LYS A 111 -3.18 -5.03 16.79
N LEU A 112 -3.39 -4.21 15.75
CA LEU A 112 -2.46 -4.09 14.63
C LEU A 112 -1.28 -3.17 14.97
N ASP A 113 -0.09 -3.54 14.52
CA ASP A 113 1.12 -2.73 14.67
C ASP A 113 1.22 -1.72 13.51
N ILE A 114 0.31 -0.74 13.51
CA ILE A 114 0.25 0.32 12.50
C ILE A 114 0.51 1.67 13.16
N LYS A 115 1.44 2.44 12.58
CA LYS A 115 1.68 3.83 12.95
C LYS A 115 1.26 4.74 11.81
N LEU A 116 0.28 5.61 12.08
CA LEU A 116 -0.17 6.64 11.14
C LEU A 116 0.60 7.94 11.38
N ARG A 117 0.92 8.63 10.29
CA ARG A 117 1.57 9.95 10.29
C ARG A 117 1.05 10.79 9.13
N ASP A 118 0.98 12.09 9.34
CA ASP A 118 0.88 13.03 8.24
C ASP A 118 2.18 13.02 7.43
N ILE A 119 2.09 13.37 6.15
CA ILE A 119 3.26 13.49 5.29
C ILE A 119 4.16 14.62 5.82
N PRO A 120 5.44 14.34 6.07
CA PRO A 120 6.38 15.37 6.51
C PRO A 120 6.69 16.34 5.37
N SER A 121 7.03 17.58 5.71
CA SER A 121 7.28 18.64 4.74
C SER A 121 8.54 18.41 3.90
N THR A 122 9.48 17.59 4.37
CA THR A 122 10.77 17.37 3.72
C THR A 122 11.15 15.90 3.66
N VAL A 123 11.93 15.55 2.63
CA VAL A 123 12.50 14.20 2.48
C VAL A 123 13.42 13.83 3.65
N VAL A 124 14.11 14.79 4.23
CA VAL A 124 15.01 14.56 5.39
C VAL A 124 14.19 14.18 6.62
N GLU A 125 13.07 14.84 6.84
CA GLU A 125 12.16 14.52 7.94
C GLU A 125 11.53 13.13 7.74
N LEU A 126 11.14 12.82 6.52
CA LEU A 126 10.65 11.49 6.14
C LEU A 126 11.68 10.40 6.49
N GLU A 127 12.94 10.58 6.08
CA GLU A 127 14.04 9.65 6.35
C GLU A 127 14.27 9.46 7.86
N ASN A 128 14.22 10.54 8.64
CA ASN A 128 14.37 10.50 10.09
C ASN A 128 13.24 9.68 10.75
N VAL A 129 11.97 9.96 10.40
CA VAL A 129 10.81 9.25 10.97
C VAL A 129 10.85 7.76 10.61
N ILE A 130 11.22 7.42 9.38
CA ILE A 130 11.39 6.03 8.94
C ILE A 130 12.50 5.34 9.76
N SER A 131 13.64 6.01 9.92
CA SER A 131 14.78 5.45 10.64
C SER A 131 14.48 5.23 12.12
N GLU A 132 13.79 6.17 12.77
CA GLU A 132 13.32 6.03 14.15
C GLU A 132 12.34 4.86 14.29
N PHE A 133 11.39 4.74 13.36
CA PHE A 133 10.42 3.65 13.37
C PHE A 133 11.11 2.29 13.24
N ALA A 134 12.08 2.17 12.36
CA ALA A 134 12.82 0.93 12.14
C ALA A 134 13.75 0.58 13.32
N TYR A 135 14.38 1.59 13.96
CA TYR A 135 15.32 1.38 15.05
C TYR A 135 14.69 0.76 16.30
N VAL A 136 13.42 1.07 16.57
CA VAL A 136 12.71 0.59 17.77
C VAL A 136 12.55 -0.94 17.79
N ASP A 137 12.77 -1.64 16.67
CA ASP A 137 12.52 -3.10 16.57
C ASP A 137 13.74 -3.97 16.25
N ASN A 138 14.91 -3.63 16.72
CA ASN A 138 16.04 -4.56 16.69
C ASN A 138 15.87 -5.80 17.61
N SER A 139 14.63 -6.09 18.06
CA SER A 139 14.30 -7.20 18.95
C SER A 139 14.20 -8.58 18.28
N GLY A 140 14.60 -8.71 17.01
CA GLY A 140 14.87 -10.01 16.37
C GLY A 140 13.66 -10.92 16.11
N ARG A 141 12.46 -10.39 16.03
CA ARG A 141 11.22 -11.19 15.91
C ARG A 141 10.79 -11.46 14.47
N GLY A 142 11.64 -11.58 13.50
CA GLY A 142 11.26 -12.08 12.17
C GLY A 142 10.11 -11.31 11.43
N LYS A 143 9.66 -10.20 11.98
CA LYS A 143 8.63 -9.33 11.40
C LYS A 143 9.28 -8.39 10.40
N SER A 144 8.69 -8.33 9.21
CA SER A 144 9.09 -7.35 8.20
C SER A 144 8.38 -6.03 8.43
N THR A 145 8.95 -4.97 7.91
CA THR A 145 8.36 -3.63 7.96
C THR A 145 7.77 -3.29 6.59
N VAL A 146 6.56 -2.74 6.60
CA VAL A 146 5.94 -2.11 5.43
C VAL A 146 5.85 -0.61 5.68
N ILE A 147 6.31 0.18 4.72
CA ILE A 147 6.24 1.63 4.76
C ILE A 147 5.38 2.07 3.58
N VAL A 148 4.31 2.78 3.87
CA VAL A 148 3.45 3.36 2.85
C VAL A 148 3.63 4.88 2.86
N VAL A 149 3.92 5.45 1.70
CA VAL A 149 3.98 6.90 1.47
C VAL A 149 2.90 7.25 0.47
N ASP A 150 1.80 7.80 0.96
CA ASP A 150 0.62 8.10 0.17
C ASP A 150 0.66 9.56 -0.30
N GLY A 151 1.36 9.82 -1.40
CA GLY A 151 1.49 11.14 -2.00
C GLY A 151 2.91 11.49 -2.41
N LEU A 152 3.34 11.07 -3.62
CA LEU A 152 4.59 11.55 -4.22
C LEU A 152 4.56 13.07 -4.42
N ASP A 153 3.39 13.59 -4.80
CA ASP A 153 3.20 14.98 -5.23
C ASP A 153 3.21 15.98 -4.06
N ASP A 154 3.19 15.49 -2.82
CA ASP A 154 3.17 16.31 -1.61
C ASP A 154 4.55 16.79 -1.16
N PHE A 155 5.61 16.28 -1.81
CA PHE A 155 6.98 16.66 -1.46
C PHE A 155 7.52 17.74 -2.38
N ASP A 156 8.11 18.80 -1.81
CA ASP A 156 8.85 19.83 -2.56
C ASP A 156 10.24 19.31 -2.99
N CYS A 157 10.23 18.25 -3.77
CA CYS A 157 11.44 17.67 -4.34
C CYS A 157 11.16 16.95 -5.66
N SER A 158 12.20 16.66 -6.43
CA SER A 158 11.99 15.85 -7.64
C SER A 158 11.57 14.42 -7.29
N PRO A 159 10.67 13.80 -8.07
CA PRO A 159 10.29 12.38 -7.92
C PRO A 159 11.51 11.45 -7.85
N ALA A 160 12.56 11.76 -8.60
CA ALA A 160 13.81 11.02 -8.57
C ALA A 160 14.50 11.07 -7.20
N SER A 161 14.50 12.23 -6.54
CA SER A 161 15.09 12.38 -5.20
C SER A 161 14.34 11.59 -4.16
N LEU A 162 13.00 11.67 -4.19
CA LEU A 162 12.17 10.91 -3.26
C LEU A 162 12.33 9.40 -3.47
N CYS A 163 12.25 8.90 -4.70
CA CYS A 163 12.46 7.48 -4.98
C CYS A 163 13.84 6.98 -4.53
N ASN A 164 14.89 7.79 -4.72
CA ASN A 164 16.23 7.43 -4.24
C ASN A 164 16.32 7.39 -2.71
N CYS A 165 15.66 8.32 -2.02
CA CYS A 165 15.57 8.32 -0.55
C CYS A 165 14.83 7.08 -0.06
N LEU A 166 13.64 6.81 -0.61
CA LEU A 166 12.82 5.65 -0.23
C LEU A 166 13.55 4.33 -0.49
N LYS A 167 14.34 4.25 -1.58
CA LYS A 167 15.16 3.06 -1.86
C LYS A 167 16.24 2.85 -0.79
N LYS A 168 16.91 3.91 -0.33
CA LYS A 168 17.86 3.82 0.78
C LYS A 168 17.18 3.41 2.08
N CYS A 169 16.00 3.98 2.38
CA CYS A 169 15.21 3.59 3.54
C CYS A 169 14.78 2.11 3.48
N ALA A 170 14.32 1.64 2.32
CA ALA A 170 13.95 0.24 2.12
C ALA A 170 15.13 -0.70 2.41
N ASP A 171 16.32 -0.38 1.91
CA ASP A 171 17.53 -1.17 2.14
C ASP A 171 17.97 -1.15 3.60
N SER A 172 18.05 0.03 4.23
CA SER A 172 18.56 0.21 5.59
C SER A 172 17.62 -0.37 6.65
N CYS A 173 16.32 -0.32 6.41
CA CYS A 173 15.29 -0.78 7.35
C CYS A 173 14.80 -2.23 7.04
N ASN A 174 15.32 -2.87 6.01
CA ASN A 174 14.81 -4.16 5.51
C ASN A 174 13.28 -4.12 5.26
N ALA A 175 12.79 -3.00 4.74
CA ALA A 175 11.37 -2.73 4.57
C ALA A 175 10.91 -2.90 3.13
N ALA A 176 9.64 -3.29 2.93
CA ALA A 176 8.94 -3.07 1.68
C ALA A 176 8.30 -1.68 1.69
N VAL A 177 8.57 -0.88 0.67
CA VAL A 177 8.02 0.48 0.55
C VAL A 177 6.99 0.52 -0.55
N VAL A 178 5.82 1.10 -0.26
CA VAL A 178 4.76 1.40 -1.23
C VAL A 178 4.65 2.91 -1.35
N LEU A 179 4.76 3.43 -2.57
CA LEU A 179 4.64 4.85 -2.89
C LEU A 179 3.46 5.06 -3.82
N THR A 180 2.52 5.94 -3.47
CA THR A 180 1.47 6.34 -4.40
C THR A 180 1.87 7.61 -5.16
N ALA A 181 1.44 7.70 -6.42
CA ALA A 181 1.64 8.89 -7.24
C ALA A 181 0.45 9.09 -8.18
N HIS A 182 0.08 10.34 -8.39
CA HIS A 182 -0.90 10.73 -9.39
C HIS A 182 -0.18 11.00 -10.72
N GLY A 183 -0.72 10.46 -11.79
CA GLY A 183 -0.16 10.67 -13.11
C GLY A 183 -0.32 9.44 -14.01
N TRP A 184 -0.33 9.65 -15.32
CA TRP A 184 -0.45 8.59 -16.30
C TRP A 184 0.60 8.76 -17.39
N HIS A 185 1.21 7.67 -17.76
CA HIS A 185 2.20 7.32 -18.79
C HIS A 185 3.10 8.42 -19.44
N ASP A 186 2.65 9.67 -19.61
CA ASP A 186 3.35 10.63 -20.47
C ASP A 186 4.07 11.77 -19.72
N SER A 187 4.00 11.82 -18.40
CA SER A 187 4.75 12.82 -17.64
C SER A 187 6.20 12.37 -17.40
N ALA A 188 7.13 13.33 -17.43
CA ALA A 188 8.53 13.07 -17.09
C ALA A 188 8.67 12.50 -15.66
N ASP A 189 7.76 12.86 -14.77
CA ASP A 189 7.75 12.42 -13.38
C ASP A 189 7.38 10.94 -13.24
N VAL A 190 6.33 10.48 -13.94
CA VAL A 190 5.98 9.07 -14.00
C VAL A 190 7.11 8.23 -14.58
N LYS A 191 7.78 8.71 -15.64
CA LYS A 191 8.95 8.02 -16.19
C LYS A 191 10.08 7.87 -15.18
N ASN A 192 10.37 8.92 -14.40
CA ASN A 192 11.34 8.87 -13.31
C ASN A 192 10.97 7.82 -12.24
N VAL A 193 9.69 7.76 -11.85
CA VAL A 193 9.17 6.75 -10.92
C VAL A 193 9.33 5.35 -11.50
N MET A 194 8.88 5.14 -12.75
CA MET A 194 8.98 3.84 -13.43
C MET A 194 10.43 3.33 -13.56
N GLU A 195 11.39 4.22 -13.79
CA GLU A 195 12.78 3.83 -13.90
C GLU A 195 13.39 3.40 -12.56
N ARG A 196 13.02 4.05 -11.47
CA ARG A 196 13.67 3.90 -10.15
C ARG A 196 13.03 2.88 -9.24
N CYS A 197 11.72 2.72 -9.28
CA CYS A 197 11.02 1.73 -8.46
C CYS A 197 11.29 0.31 -8.93
N ASP A 198 11.23 -0.66 -8.03
CA ASP A 198 11.47 -2.07 -8.31
C ASP A 198 10.24 -2.74 -8.91
N ALA A 199 9.05 -2.35 -8.47
CA ALA A 199 7.78 -2.71 -9.07
C ALA A 199 6.95 -1.45 -9.36
N VAL A 200 6.12 -1.49 -10.39
CA VAL A 200 5.22 -0.40 -10.78
C VAL A 200 3.87 -1.00 -11.16
N LEU A 201 2.86 -0.59 -10.43
CA LEU A 201 1.47 -0.96 -10.60
C LEU A 201 0.68 0.26 -11.06
N SER A 202 -0.42 0.06 -11.76
CA SER A 202 -1.40 1.11 -11.98
C SER A 202 -2.80 0.62 -11.63
N VAL A 203 -3.60 1.55 -11.10
CA VAL A 203 -5.00 1.35 -10.76
C VAL A 203 -5.84 2.15 -11.75
N ALA A 204 -6.73 1.48 -12.45
CA ALA A 204 -7.68 2.09 -13.36
C ALA A 204 -9.08 1.53 -13.10
N GLN A 205 -10.10 2.34 -13.29
CA GLN A 205 -11.48 1.88 -13.24
C GLN A 205 -11.88 1.48 -14.66
N ASP A 206 -12.47 0.32 -14.81
CA ASP A 206 -13.11 -0.08 -16.04
C ASP A 206 -14.38 0.78 -16.25
N GLU A 207 -14.48 1.45 -17.38
CA GLU A 207 -15.62 2.35 -17.66
C GLU A 207 -16.93 1.57 -17.87
N ASP A 208 -16.85 0.32 -18.29
CA ASP A 208 -17.98 -0.54 -18.62
C ASP A 208 -18.36 -1.52 -17.50
N GLU A 209 -17.47 -1.76 -16.54
CA GLU A 209 -17.66 -2.68 -15.43
C GLU A 209 -17.40 -1.98 -14.08
N ALA A 210 -18.11 -2.40 -13.02
CA ALA A 210 -17.84 -1.91 -11.65
C ALA A 210 -16.49 -2.44 -11.09
N ALA A 211 -15.63 -2.95 -11.96
CA ALA A 211 -14.34 -3.52 -11.63
C ALA A 211 -13.23 -2.46 -11.70
N THR A 212 -12.26 -2.63 -10.82
CA THR A 212 -11.02 -1.89 -10.85
C THR A 212 -9.94 -2.78 -11.42
N GLU A 213 -9.30 -2.33 -12.46
CA GLU A 213 -8.19 -3.02 -13.10
C GLU A 213 -6.87 -2.59 -12.47
N LEU A 214 -6.11 -3.57 -11.98
CA LEU A 214 -4.77 -3.37 -11.47
C LEU A 214 -3.78 -3.97 -12.49
N SER A 215 -3.04 -3.12 -13.19
CA SER A 215 -2.05 -3.55 -14.19
C SER A 215 -0.64 -3.48 -13.62
N ILE A 216 0.17 -4.51 -13.91
CA ILE A 216 1.58 -4.57 -13.50
C ILE A 216 2.44 -4.17 -14.69
N HIS A 217 3.08 -3.00 -14.60
CA HIS A 217 3.95 -2.46 -15.64
C HIS A 217 5.40 -2.89 -15.50
N LYS A 218 5.81 -3.20 -14.29
CA LYS A 218 7.17 -3.59 -13.97
C LYS A 218 7.21 -4.37 -12.67
N CYS A 219 7.98 -5.45 -12.64
CA CYS A 219 8.38 -6.13 -11.43
C CYS A 219 9.77 -6.75 -11.62
N ARG A 220 10.79 -6.24 -10.93
CA ARG A 220 12.19 -6.69 -11.10
C ARG A 220 12.47 -8.06 -10.48
N TYR A 221 11.59 -8.54 -9.63
CA TYR A 221 11.79 -9.76 -8.86
C TYR A 221 10.82 -10.89 -9.21
N SER A 222 9.92 -10.70 -10.18
CA SER A 222 8.98 -11.74 -10.63
C SER A 222 9.46 -12.51 -11.88
N GLY A 223 10.71 -12.33 -12.31
CA GLY A 223 11.32 -13.10 -13.41
C GLY A 223 11.60 -12.27 -14.67
N PRO A 224 12.27 -12.86 -15.68
CA PRO A 224 12.87 -12.11 -16.81
C PRO A 224 11.89 -11.58 -17.85
N PHE A 225 10.58 -11.85 -17.75
CA PHE A 225 9.61 -11.61 -18.83
C PHE A 225 8.50 -10.60 -18.49
N TYR A 226 8.65 -9.82 -17.43
CA TYR A 226 7.64 -8.83 -17.05
C TYR A 226 7.75 -7.55 -17.89
N TYR A 227 7.40 -7.65 -19.16
CA TYR A 227 7.07 -6.51 -20.01
C TYR A 227 5.58 -6.56 -20.36
N GLY A 228 4.77 -5.94 -19.50
CA GLY A 228 3.40 -5.54 -19.77
C GLY A 228 2.38 -6.66 -19.93
N GLY A 229 1.27 -6.56 -19.24
CA GLY A 229 0.05 -7.25 -19.58
C GLY A 229 -0.54 -8.20 -18.55
N HIS A 230 -0.01 -8.27 -17.33
CA HIS A 230 -0.70 -8.97 -16.26
C HIS A 230 -1.61 -8.01 -15.52
N THR A 231 -2.89 -8.34 -15.53
CA THR A 231 -3.95 -7.54 -14.92
C THR A 231 -4.66 -8.36 -13.86
N VAL A 232 -4.86 -7.77 -12.70
CA VAL A 232 -5.67 -8.33 -11.63
C VAL A 232 -6.95 -7.50 -11.52
N ARG A 233 -8.10 -8.16 -11.43
CA ARG A 233 -9.39 -7.50 -11.28
C ARG A 233 -9.78 -7.43 -9.81
N LEU A 234 -10.05 -6.21 -9.35
CA LEU A 234 -10.52 -5.92 -8.00
C LEU A 234 -11.87 -5.21 -8.08
N VAL A 235 -12.64 -5.27 -7.00
CA VAL A 235 -13.80 -4.41 -6.78
C VAL A 235 -13.43 -3.36 -5.76
N PHE A 236 -13.60 -2.10 -6.10
CA PHE A 236 -13.43 -0.99 -5.17
C PHE A 236 -14.78 -0.51 -4.65
N LEU A 237 -14.95 -0.46 -3.34
CA LEU A 237 -16.09 0.14 -2.66
C LEU A 237 -15.70 1.51 -2.11
N PRO A 238 -15.93 2.62 -2.84
CA PRO A 238 -15.46 3.95 -2.43
C PRO A 238 -16.00 4.41 -1.09
N ARG A 239 -17.25 4.05 -0.76
CA ARG A 239 -17.91 4.43 0.51
C ARG A 239 -17.24 3.80 1.74
N ASN A 240 -16.58 2.68 1.54
CA ASN A 240 -15.93 1.89 2.59
C ASN A 240 -14.40 1.95 2.49
N ALA A 241 -13.85 2.60 1.47
CA ALA A 241 -12.42 2.58 1.14
C ALA A 241 -11.83 1.16 1.09
N LYS A 242 -12.59 0.17 0.60
CA LYS A 242 -12.23 -1.25 0.60
C LYS A 242 -12.05 -1.78 -0.81
N PHE A 243 -10.99 -2.55 -1.02
CA PHE A 243 -10.78 -3.35 -2.22
C PHE A 243 -10.99 -4.85 -1.92
N PHE A 244 -11.65 -5.54 -2.85
CA PHE A 244 -11.82 -6.99 -2.85
C PHE A 244 -11.31 -7.56 -4.15
N GLU A 245 -10.73 -8.75 -4.11
CA GLU A 245 -10.42 -9.50 -5.32
C GLU A 245 -11.68 -10.19 -5.84
N LEU A 246 -11.89 -10.13 -7.16
CA LEU A 246 -12.94 -10.93 -7.80
C LEU A 246 -12.43 -12.37 -7.92
N ASP A 247 -13.15 -13.29 -7.32
CA ASP A 247 -12.90 -14.72 -7.51
C ASP A 247 -13.38 -15.10 -8.93
N MET A 248 -12.43 -15.32 -9.85
CA MET A 248 -12.70 -15.71 -11.23
C MET A 248 -13.19 -17.17 -11.37
N SER A 249 -13.37 -17.90 -10.27
CA SER A 249 -13.82 -19.30 -10.30
C SER A 249 -15.28 -19.43 -10.72
N ASP A 250 -16.09 -18.39 -10.62
CA ASP A 250 -17.54 -18.43 -10.89
C ASP A 250 -17.92 -18.11 -12.35
N GLU A 251 -16.99 -17.70 -13.24
CA GLU A 251 -17.31 -17.40 -14.65
C GLU A 251 -17.51 -18.64 -15.54
N HIS A 252 -17.30 -19.85 -15.04
CA HIS A 252 -17.43 -21.08 -15.83
C HIS A 252 -18.75 -21.85 -15.67
N GLU A 253 -19.69 -21.39 -14.86
CA GLU A 253 -20.99 -22.09 -14.67
C GLU A 253 -22.20 -21.46 -15.39
N VAL A 254 -21.99 -20.45 -16.23
CA VAL A 254 -23.07 -19.88 -17.06
C VAL A 254 -22.73 -20.02 -18.53
N SER A 255 -22.88 -21.23 -19.07
CA SER A 255 -22.95 -21.51 -20.48
C SER A 255 -24.02 -22.58 -20.77
#